data_3711cdcfc72a42d87ad1d386aa0d3392
#
_entry.id   3711cdcfc72a42d87ad1d386aa0d3392
#
_cell.length_a   1.000
_cell.length_b   1.000
_cell.length_c   1.000
_cell.angle_alpha   90.00
_cell.angle_beta   90.00
_cell.angle_gamma   90.00
#
_symmetry.space_group_name_H-M   'P 1'
#
loop_
_entity.id
_entity.type
_entity.pdbx_description
1 polymer ?
#
loop_
_entity_poly.entity_id
_entity_poly.type
_entity_poly.pdbx_seq_one_letter_code
_entity_poly.pdbx_strand_id
1 'polypeptide(L)'
;MRLTGKVVLVTGAGQGMGRAIARRFAQEGATVVALDLNLEAAQQTLDGLGRYSIARQLNVADSAMVKAVVDEAMASFGRIDVLVNNAGIGSVDAFTGINDETWARVIGVNLTGAFYCARQVVEAMQRAGTHGVVINVASTAAASGDGPAHYCASKAALMGLTRSMAKELATQGIRVNTLVPGPTNTPMMQSIPQEWTDAIIKGVPMGRMAEPEDIASAALFLASDDSSFVTGQNLAVNGGSAFL
;
A
#
# COMPACT_ATOMS: atom_id res chain seq x y z
N MET A 1 -18.57 -9.26 -8.24
CA MET A 1 -17.09 -9.33 -8.05
C MET A 1 -16.44 -8.26 -8.93
N ARG A 2 -15.80 -7.29 -8.30
CA ARG A 2 -15.28 -6.09 -8.97
C ARG A 2 -13.91 -6.28 -9.63
N LEU A 3 -13.18 -7.35 -9.26
CA LEU A 3 -11.81 -7.61 -9.73
C LEU A 3 -11.69 -8.96 -10.44
N THR A 4 -12.79 -9.50 -10.97
CA THR A 4 -12.77 -10.78 -11.70
C THR A 4 -11.77 -10.77 -12.83
N GLY A 5 -10.84 -11.74 -12.83
CA GLY A 5 -9.81 -11.91 -13.86
C GLY A 5 -8.66 -10.90 -13.79
N LYS A 6 -8.61 -10.06 -12.75
CA LYS A 6 -7.49 -9.14 -12.50
C LYS A 6 -6.38 -9.82 -11.72
N VAL A 7 -5.13 -9.51 -12.03
CA VAL A 7 -3.93 -9.90 -11.30
C VAL A 7 -3.45 -8.72 -10.47
N VAL A 8 -3.34 -8.93 -9.15
CA VAL A 8 -3.04 -7.86 -8.20
C VAL A 8 -1.81 -8.20 -7.37
N LEU A 9 -0.85 -7.29 -7.30
CA LEU A 9 0.30 -7.36 -6.42
C LEU A 9 0.05 -6.49 -5.18
N VAL A 10 0.22 -7.06 -3.97
CA VAL A 10 0.09 -6.33 -2.70
C VAL A 10 1.37 -6.49 -1.89
N THR A 11 2.09 -5.39 -1.63
CA THR A 11 3.30 -5.41 -0.79
C THR A 11 2.96 -5.22 0.68
N GLY A 12 3.72 -5.85 1.59
CA GLY A 12 3.41 -5.87 3.02
C GLY A 12 2.09 -6.60 3.31
N ALA A 13 1.83 -7.68 2.55
CA ALA A 13 0.57 -8.43 2.61
C ALA A 13 0.49 -9.41 3.78
N GLY A 14 1.55 -9.59 4.55
CA GLY A 14 1.62 -10.56 5.64
C GLY A 14 0.76 -10.23 6.85
N GLN A 15 0.36 -8.97 7.06
CA GLN A 15 -0.40 -8.54 8.23
C GLN A 15 -1.18 -7.22 7.99
N GLY A 16 -1.99 -6.84 8.96
CA GLY A 16 -2.67 -5.53 9.02
C GLY A 16 -3.44 -5.17 7.73
N MET A 17 -3.28 -3.93 7.28
CA MET A 17 -3.99 -3.41 6.11
C MET A 17 -3.66 -4.20 4.83
N GLY A 18 -2.39 -4.56 4.62
CA GLY A 18 -1.98 -5.33 3.43
C GLY A 18 -2.65 -6.69 3.36
N ARG A 19 -2.75 -7.40 4.49
CA ARG A 19 -3.49 -8.66 4.59
C ARG A 19 -4.97 -8.48 4.26
N ALA A 20 -5.62 -7.48 4.85
CA ALA A 20 -7.04 -7.20 4.63
C ALA A 20 -7.32 -6.84 3.16
N ILE A 21 -6.47 -6.00 2.54
CA ILE A 21 -6.56 -5.65 1.11
C ILE A 21 -6.41 -6.90 0.24
N ALA A 22 -5.37 -7.71 0.47
CA ALA A 22 -5.12 -8.93 -0.30
C ALA A 22 -6.32 -9.90 -0.25
N ARG A 23 -6.83 -10.14 0.97
CA ARG A 23 -8.00 -11.00 1.18
C ARG A 23 -9.27 -10.45 0.52
N ARG A 24 -9.54 -9.16 0.70
CA ARG A 24 -10.69 -8.50 0.07
C ARG A 24 -10.63 -8.59 -1.45
N PHE A 25 -9.47 -8.36 -2.06
CA PHE A 25 -9.31 -8.41 -3.51
C PHE A 25 -9.50 -9.83 -4.05
N ALA A 26 -9.00 -10.85 -3.34
CA ALA A 26 -9.25 -12.26 -3.71
C ALA A 26 -10.75 -12.62 -3.62
N GLN A 27 -11.46 -12.14 -2.59
CA GLN A 27 -12.92 -12.31 -2.44
C GLN A 27 -13.71 -11.64 -3.58
N GLU A 28 -13.14 -10.60 -4.19
CA GLU A 28 -13.71 -9.89 -5.34
C GLU A 28 -13.27 -10.47 -6.70
N GLY A 29 -12.65 -11.67 -6.68
CA GLY A 29 -12.33 -12.44 -7.87
C GLY A 29 -10.96 -12.17 -8.47
N ALA A 30 -10.06 -11.44 -7.79
CA ALA A 30 -8.69 -11.23 -8.23
C ALA A 30 -7.82 -12.45 -7.96
N THR A 31 -6.82 -12.65 -8.84
CA THR A 31 -5.62 -13.44 -8.53
C THR A 31 -4.64 -12.55 -7.79
N VAL A 32 -4.31 -12.90 -6.55
CA VAL A 32 -3.46 -12.07 -5.68
C VAL A 32 -2.04 -12.65 -5.60
N VAL A 33 -1.06 -11.79 -5.82
CA VAL A 33 0.35 -12.02 -5.48
C VAL A 33 0.62 -11.30 -4.16
N ALA A 34 0.61 -12.05 -3.06
CA ALA A 34 0.87 -11.53 -1.72
C ALA A 34 2.38 -11.45 -1.48
N LEU A 35 2.89 -10.26 -1.26
CA LEU A 35 4.32 -9.97 -1.15
C LEU A 35 4.63 -9.44 0.26
N ASP A 36 5.55 -10.10 0.95
CA ASP A 36 5.99 -9.69 2.28
C ASP A 36 7.44 -10.11 2.52
N LEU A 37 8.14 -9.41 3.42
CA LEU A 37 9.46 -9.81 3.88
C LEU A 37 9.39 -11.17 4.61
N ASN A 38 8.28 -11.42 5.32
CA ASN A 38 7.94 -12.69 5.95
C ASN A 38 7.05 -13.52 5.01
N LEU A 39 7.65 -14.48 4.32
CA LEU A 39 6.96 -15.36 3.37
C LEU A 39 5.83 -16.16 4.04
N GLU A 40 6.05 -16.68 5.24
CA GLU A 40 5.05 -17.47 5.96
C GLU A 40 3.79 -16.64 6.26
N ALA A 41 3.96 -15.39 6.71
CA ALA A 41 2.85 -14.48 6.95
C ALA A 41 2.08 -14.14 5.65
N ALA A 42 2.78 -14.00 4.52
CA ALA A 42 2.15 -13.83 3.21
C ALA A 42 1.38 -15.09 2.77
N GLN A 43 1.89 -16.29 3.04
CA GLN A 43 1.20 -17.55 2.78
C GLN A 43 -0.08 -17.67 3.59
N GLN A 44 -0.01 -17.41 4.91
CA GLN A 44 -1.18 -17.40 5.81
C GLN A 44 -2.27 -16.41 5.36
N THR A 45 -1.89 -15.32 4.72
CA THR A 45 -2.84 -14.36 4.16
C THR A 45 -3.73 -14.98 3.10
N LEU A 46 -3.20 -15.93 2.34
CA LEU A 46 -3.88 -16.60 1.24
C LEU A 46 -4.65 -17.85 1.67
N ASP A 47 -4.56 -18.27 2.93
CA ASP A 47 -5.28 -19.46 3.43
C ASP A 47 -6.79 -19.33 3.22
N GLY A 48 -7.37 -20.34 2.60
CA GLY A 48 -8.80 -20.39 2.26
C GLY A 48 -9.20 -19.52 1.08
N LEU A 49 -8.27 -18.85 0.39
CA LEU A 49 -8.50 -18.11 -0.84
C LEU A 49 -8.24 -18.97 -2.07
N GLY A 50 -8.78 -18.58 -3.22
CA GLY A 50 -8.76 -19.36 -4.46
C GLY A 50 -7.37 -19.83 -4.91
N ARG A 51 -7.31 -20.93 -5.65
CA ARG A 51 -6.10 -21.70 -6.01
C ARG A 51 -5.04 -20.96 -6.83
N TYR A 52 -5.34 -19.79 -7.38
CA TYR A 52 -4.44 -19.08 -8.29
C TYR A 52 -3.62 -17.98 -7.61
N SER A 53 -3.95 -17.63 -6.35
CA SER A 53 -3.16 -16.66 -5.60
C SER A 53 -1.86 -17.28 -5.10
N ILE A 54 -0.77 -16.52 -5.14
CA ILE A 54 0.57 -16.96 -4.73
C ILE A 54 1.19 -15.98 -3.73
N ALA A 55 2.01 -16.51 -2.83
CA ALA A 55 2.81 -15.70 -1.92
C ALA A 55 4.28 -15.73 -2.32
N ARG A 56 4.97 -14.58 -2.19
CA ARG A 56 6.42 -14.48 -2.43
C ARG A 56 7.08 -13.62 -1.37
N GLN A 57 8.29 -14.01 -1.01
CA GLN A 57 9.13 -13.17 -0.19
C GLN A 57 9.58 -11.95 -1.00
N LEU A 58 9.48 -10.76 -0.41
CA LEU A 58 9.94 -9.53 -1.03
C LEU A 58 10.47 -8.55 0.00
N ASN A 59 11.74 -8.15 -0.15
CA ASN A 59 12.25 -6.92 0.41
C ASN A 59 12.05 -5.81 -0.64
N VAL A 60 11.12 -4.91 -0.42
CA VAL A 60 10.82 -3.82 -1.37
C VAL A 60 12.00 -2.85 -1.57
N ALA A 61 12.91 -2.76 -0.61
CA ALA A 61 14.13 -1.94 -0.71
C ALA A 61 15.21 -2.57 -1.62
N ASP A 62 15.04 -3.82 -2.06
CA ASP A 62 15.91 -4.51 -2.99
C ASP A 62 15.33 -4.46 -4.42
N SER A 63 15.89 -3.59 -5.25
CA SER A 63 15.41 -3.39 -6.63
C SER A 63 15.55 -4.65 -7.51
N ALA A 64 16.57 -5.49 -7.28
CA ALA A 64 16.76 -6.72 -8.04
C ALA A 64 15.71 -7.76 -7.66
N MET A 65 15.41 -7.88 -6.36
CA MET A 65 14.36 -8.77 -5.87
C MET A 65 12.98 -8.33 -6.34
N VAL A 66 12.69 -7.02 -6.36
CA VAL A 66 11.44 -6.47 -6.92
C VAL A 66 11.30 -6.86 -8.38
N LYS A 67 12.36 -6.67 -9.18
CA LYS A 67 12.35 -7.04 -10.61
C LYS A 67 12.08 -8.54 -10.80
N ALA A 68 12.76 -9.40 -10.06
CA ALA A 68 12.59 -10.85 -10.17
C ALA A 68 11.16 -11.30 -9.86
N VAL A 69 10.54 -10.74 -8.82
CA VAL A 69 9.14 -11.07 -8.43
C VAL A 69 8.14 -10.56 -9.46
N VAL A 70 8.35 -9.38 -10.03
CA VAL A 70 7.47 -8.85 -11.09
C VAL A 70 7.60 -9.69 -12.37
N ASP A 71 8.81 -10.07 -12.76
CA ASP A 71 9.04 -10.94 -13.93
C ASP A 71 8.40 -12.32 -13.72
N GLU A 72 8.48 -12.90 -12.52
CA GLU A 72 7.82 -14.16 -12.19
C GLU A 72 6.29 -14.04 -12.25
N ALA A 73 5.72 -12.96 -11.74
CA ALA A 73 4.27 -12.71 -11.82
C ALA A 73 3.82 -12.59 -13.28
N MET A 74 4.58 -11.88 -14.10
CA MET A 74 4.30 -11.77 -15.55
C MET A 74 4.42 -13.12 -16.27
N ALA A 75 5.43 -13.93 -15.94
CA ALA A 75 5.59 -15.26 -16.53
C ALA A 75 4.44 -16.19 -16.13
N SER A 76 3.93 -16.07 -14.90
CA SER A 76 2.88 -16.93 -14.37
C SER A 76 1.48 -16.56 -14.86
N PHE A 77 1.19 -15.28 -15.03
CA PHE A 77 -0.16 -14.77 -15.26
C PHE A 77 -0.32 -13.97 -16.57
N GLY A 78 0.77 -13.60 -17.23
CA GLY A 78 0.77 -12.84 -18.48
C GLY A 78 0.39 -11.36 -18.34
N ARG A 79 -0.03 -10.93 -17.15
CA ARG A 79 -0.49 -9.56 -16.88
C ARG A 79 -0.37 -9.17 -15.41
N ILE A 80 -0.31 -7.88 -15.15
CA ILE A 80 -0.52 -7.28 -13.83
C ILE A 80 -1.49 -6.12 -14.03
N ASP A 81 -2.59 -6.10 -13.27
CA ASP A 81 -3.63 -5.07 -13.38
C ASP A 81 -3.58 -4.04 -12.26
N VAL A 82 -3.18 -4.47 -11.04
CA VAL A 82 -3.17 -3.58 -9.88
C VAL A 82 -1.89 -3.80 -9.07
N LEU A 83 -1.27 -2.70 -8.67
CA LEU A 83 -0.23 -2.69 -7.64
C LEU A 83 -0.73 -1.92 -6.41
N VAL A 84 -0.61 -2.53 -5.24
CA VAL A 84 -0.79 -1.84 -3.95
C VAL A 84 0.54 -1.76 -3.24
N ASN A 85 1.15 -0.58 -3.24
CA ASN A 85 2.33 -0.24 -2.46
C ASN A 85 1.91 0.04 -1.01
N ASN A 86 1.75 -1.03 -0.22
CA ASN A 86 1.34 -0.94 1.18
C ASN A 86 2.51 -1.17 2.14
N ALA A 87 3.57 -1.87 1.75
CA ALA A 87 4.74 -2.09 2.61
C ALA A 87 5.24 -0.78 3.22
N GLY A 88 5.43 -0.77 4.53
CA GLY A 88 5.90 0.40 5.24
C GLY A 88 6.28 0.07 6.67
N ILE A 89 7.23 0.82 7.19
CA ILE A 89 7.71 0.74 8.56
C ILE A 89 7.68 2.14 9.20
N GLY A 90 7.63 2.17 10.50
CA GLY A 90 7.75 3.38 11.30
C GLY A 90 8.65 3.14 12.51
N SER A 91 8.78 4.15 13.34
CA SER A 91 9.41 4.10 14.65
C SER A 91 8.73 5.12 15.56
N VAL A 92 9.21 5.23 16.80
CA VAL A 92 8.72 6.22 17.78
C VAL A 92 9.82 7.22 18.17
N ASP A 93 10.85 7.37 17.34
CA ASP A 93 12.01 8.21 17.64
C ASP A 93 11.63 9.69 17.67
N ALA A 94 12.15 10.42 18.65
CA ALA A 94 12.14 11.87 18.66
C ALA A 94 13.03 12.42 17.50
N PHE A 95 12.74 13.64 17.04
CA PHE A 95 13.41 14.22 15.85
C PHE A 95 14.95 14.15 15.94
N THR A 96 15.53 14.55 17.05
CA THR A 96 17.00 14.53 17.26
C THR A 96 17.57 13.15 17.56
N GLY A 97 16.71 12.15 17.82
CA GLY A 97 17.10 10.75 18.05
C GLY A 97 17.11 9.91 16.77
N ILE A 98 16.62 10.45 15.66
CA ILE A 98 16.65 9.74 14.37
C ILE A 98 18.09 9.79 13.84
N ASN A 99 18.76 8.64 13.83
CA ASN A 99 20.07 8.52 13.20
C ASN A 99 19.97 8.27 11.69
N ASP A 100 21.11 8.43 10.97
CA ASP A 100 21.14 8.30 9.52
C ASP A 100 20.72 6.92 9.02
N GLU A 101 21.03 5.85 9.78
CA GLU A 101 20.66 4.48 9.42
C GLU A 101 19.13 4.29 9.51
N THR A 102 18.50 4.75 10.60
CA THR A 102 17.04 4.68 10.78
C THR A 102 16.34 5.52 9.72
N TRP A 103 16.84 6.73 9.45
CA TRP A 103 16.35 7.58 8.36
C TRP A 103 16.40 6.84 7.02
N ALA A 104 17.57 6.33 6.63
CA ALA A 104 17.79 5.65 5.36
C ALA A 104 16.89 4.40 5.23
N ARG A 105 16.72 3.63 6.31
CA ARG A 105 15.89 2.43 6.35
C ARG A 105 14.40 2.77 6.13
N VAL A 106 13.87 3.78 6.81
CA VAL A 106 12.45 4.17 6.67
C VAL A 106 12.19 4.75 5.27
N ILE A 107 13.03 5.64 4.78
CA ILE A 107 12.93 6.17 3.41
C ILE A 107 13.10 5.04 2.38
N GLY A 108 14.05 4.15 2.63
CA GLY A 108 14.34 3.00 1.76
C GLY A 108 13.13 2.09 1.57
N VAL A 109 12.41 1.76 2.64
CA VAL A 109 11.22 0.90 2.55
C VAL A 109 10.01 1.69 2.05
N ASN A 110 9.68 2.82 2.69
CA ASN A 110 8.40 3.47 2.49
C ASN A 110 8.30 4.22 1.16
N LEU A 111 9.40 4.79 0.67
CA LEU A 111 9.43 5.62 -0.53
C LEU A 111 10.19 4.94 -1.68
N THR A 112 11.45 4.61 -1.45
CA THR A 112 12.30 4.02 -2.51
C THR A 112 11.77 2.67 -2.95
N GLY A 113 11.32 1.83 -2.01
CA GLY A 113 10.71 0.54 -2.29
C GLY A 113 9.40 0.66 -3.09
N ALA A 114 8.53 1.61 -2.71
CA ALA A 114 7.32 1.89 -3.47
C ALA A 114 7.64 2.35 -4.91
N PHE A 115 8.67 3.18 -5.09
CA PHE A 115 9.16 3.58 -6.41
C PHE A 115 9.68 2.38 -7.21
N TYR A 116 10.47 1.49 -6.62
CA TYR A 116 10.98 0.30 -7.31
C TYR A 116 9.84 -0.60 -7.79
N CYS A 117 8.88 -0.89 -6.92
CA CYS A 117 7.70 -1.69 -7.26
C CYS A 117 6.88 -1.02 -8.37
N ALA A 118 6.59 0.28 -8.22
CA ALA A 118 5.81 1.02 -9.21
C ALA A 118 6.50 1.03 -10.57
N ARG A 119 7.81 1.32 -10.64
CA ARG A 119 8.58 1.33 -11.89
C ARG A 119 8.50 -0.02 -12.62
N GLN A 120 8.82 -1.12 -11.92
CA GLN A 120 8.85 -2.45 -12.53
C GLN A 120 7.45 -2.90 -12.99
N VAL A 121 6.41 -2.62 -12.17
CA VAL A 121 5.04 -2.98 -12.52
C VAL A 121 4.52 -2.13 -13.68
N VAL A 122 4.78 -0.82 -13.69
CA VAL A 122 4.38 0.07 -14.80
C VAL A 122 5.06 -0.34 -16.11
N GLU A 123 6.37 -0.64 -16.08
CA GLU A 123 7.07 -1.18 -17.25
C GLU A 123 6.43 -2.50 -17.75
N ALA A 124 6.01 -3.38 -16.85
CA ALA A 124 5.32 -4.61 -17.20
C ALA A 124 3.93 -4.35 -17.80
N MET A 125 3.15 -3.42 -17.22
CA MET A 125 1.85 -2.99 -17.75
C MET A 125 1.99 -2.40 -19.16
N GLN A 126 2.98 -1.53 -19.39
CA GLN A 126 3.25 -0.93 -20.69
C GLN A 126 3.60 -1.97 -21.74
N ARG A 127 4.50 -2.91 -21.42
CA ARG A 127 4.88 -4.01 -22.35
C ARG A 127 3.71 -4.92 -22.70
N ALA A 128 2.80 -5.16 -21.76
CA ALA A 128 1.62 -6.01 -21.94
C ALA A 128 0.41 -5.25 -22.53
N GLY A 129 0.47 -3.93 -22.70
CA GLY A 129 -0.68 -3.11 -23.10
C GLY A 129 -1.81 -3.12 -22.05
N THR A 130 -1.49 -3.33 -20.78
CA THR A 130 -2.47 -3.40 -19.69
C THR A 130 -2.78 -2.01 -19.18
N HIS A 131 -4.05 -1.62 -19.23
CA HIS A 131 -4.55 -0.43 -18.53
C HIS A 131 -4.69 -0.79 -17.04
N GLY A 132 -3.83 -0.24 -16.19
CA GLY A 132 -3.65 -0.69 -14.81
C GLY A 132 -3.94 0.37 -13.76
N VAL A 133 -3.79 -0.05 -12.50
CA VAL A 133 -3.96 0.83 -11.33
C VAL A 133 -2.77 0.68 -10.38
N VAL A 134 -2.24 1.80 -9.90
CA VAL A 134 -1.27 1.83 -8.80
C VAL A 134 -1.91 2.57 -7.61
N ILE A 135 -1.87 1.94 -6.44
CA ILE A 135 -2.34 2.50 -5.18
C ILE A 135 -1.15 2.62 -4.24
N ASN A 136 -0.77 3.84 -3.90
CA ASN A 136 0.27 4.11 -2.91
C ASN A 136 -0.38 4.35 -1.54
N VAL A 137 -0.02 3.55 -0.53
CA VAL A 137 -0.57 3.70 0.82
C VAL A 137 0.30 4.68 1.61
N ALA A 138 -0.21 5.91 1.77
CA ALA A 138 0.42 6.96 2.60
C ALA A 138 -0.05 6.87 4.07
N SER A 139 -0.32 7.99 4.70
CA SER A 139 -0.85 8.13 6.06
C SER A 139 -1.35 9.58 6.26
N THR A 140 -2.31 9.80 7.16
CA THR A 140 -2.66 11.15 7.65
C THR A 140 -1.47 11.89 8.25
N ALA A 141 -0.50 11.17 8.82
CA ALA A 141 0.75 11.75 9.32
C ALA A 141 1.52 12.56 8.26
N ALA A 142 1.32 12.25 6.98
CA ALA A 142 1.90 13.01 5.86
C ALA A 142 1.41 14.47 5.79
N ALA A 143 0.22 14.75 6.28
CA ALA A 143 -0.40 16.08 6.25
C ALA A 143 -0.45 16.72 7.63
N SER A 144 -0.73 15.95 8.69
CA SER A 144 -0.84 16.47 10.05
C SER A 144 0.52 16.66 10.74
N GLY A 145 1.55 15.92 10.33
CA GLY A 145 2.84 15.87 11.02
C GLY A 145 2.84 15.00 12.28
N ASP A 146 1.76 14.28 12.56
CA ASP A 146 1.64 13.41 13.75
C ASP A 146 2.43 12.11 13.53
N GLY A 147 3.71 12.15 13.85
CA GLY A 147 4.61 11.02 13.74
C GLY A 147 6.08 11.41 13.58
N PRO A 148 6.99 10.45 13.59
CA PRO A 148 8.41 10.71 13.40
C PRO A 148 8.72 11.32 12.02
N ALA A 149 9.70 12.22 11.97
CA ALA A 149 9.99 13.02 10.79
C ALA A 149 10.24 12.20 9.51
N HIS A 150 11.02 11.11 9.60
CA HIS A 150 11.28 10.23 8.45
C HIS A 150 10.00 9.53 7.94
N TYR A 151 9.09 9.16 8.84
CA TYR A 151 7.81 8.55 8.46
C TYR A 151 6.92 9.58 7.76
N CYS A 152 6.70 10.74 8.39
CA CYS A 152 5.92 11.83 7.80
C CYS A 152 6.48 12.24 6.42
N ALA A 153 7.80 12.44 6.33
CA ALA A 153 8.47 12.79 5.07
C ALA A 153 8.26 11.72 3.99
N SER A 154 8.45 10.42 4.34
CA SER A 154 8.26 9.32 3.38
C SER A 154 6.83 9.23 2.86
N LYS A 155 5.84 9.41 3.74
CA LYS A 155 4.42 9.32 3.39
C LYS A 155 3.93 10.57 2.62
N ALA A 156 4.47 11.74 2.91
CA ALA A 156 4.23 12.95 2.12
C ALA A 156 4.85 12.84 0.71
N ALA A 157 6.06 12.29 0.61
CA ALA A 157 6.71 12.07 -0.68
C ALA A 157 5.93 11.10 -1.60
N LEU A 158 5.24 10.09 -1.05
CA LEU A 158 4.36 9.21 -1.83
C LEU A 158 3.22 9.98 -2.51
N MET A 159 2.66 11.00 -1.86
CA MET A 159 1.62 11.85 -2.47
C MET A 159 2.19 12.66 -3.66
N GLY A 160 3.45 13.12 -3.54
CA GLY A 160 4.17 13.78 -4.64
C GLY A 160 4.44 12.83 -5.81
N LEU A 161 4.96 11.64 -5.50
CA LEU A 161 5.21 10.56 -6.48
C LEU A 161 3.93 10.17 -7.22
N THR A 162 2.81 10.02 -6.49
CA THR A 162 1.49 9.71 -7.07
C THR A 162 1.07 10.74 -8.11
N ARG A 163 1.18 12.04 -7.80
CA ARG A 163 0.78 13.11 -8.75
C ARG A 163 1.64 13.12 -10.00
N SER A 164 2.95 12.95 -9.84
CA SER A 164 3.88 12.87 -10.98
C SER A 164 3.54 11.69 -11.89
N MET A 165 3.43 10.49 -11.31
CA MET A 165 3.08 9.28 -12.05
C MET A 165 1.71 9.37 -12.71
N ALA A 166 0.69 9.89 -12.01
CA ALA A 166 -0.67 10.02 -12.55
C ALA A 166 -0.70 10.91 -13.79
N LYS A 167 0.01 12.04 -13.76
CA LYS A 167 0.07 12.97 -14.89
C LYS A 167 0.76 12.36 -16.10
N GLU A 168 1.83 11.60 -15.89
CA GLU A 168 2.60 10.96 -16.98
C GLU A 168 1.85 9.76 -17.58
N LEU A 169 1.21 8.94 -16.74
CA LEU A 169 0.70 7.63 -17.11
C LEU A 169 -0.78 7.64 -17.53
N ALA A 170 -1.51 8.73 -17.30
CA ALA A 170 -2.94 8.81 -17.62
C ALA A 170 -3.26 8.56 -19.10
N THR A 171 -2.43 9.07 -20.02
CA THR A 171 -2.58 8.87 -21.47
C THR A 171 -2.37 7.42 -21.91
N GLN A 172 -1.80 6.61 -21.03
CA GLN A 172 -1.55 5.17 -21.24
C GLN A 172 -2.63 4.31 -20.55
N GLY A 173 -3.68 4.94 -20.01
CA GLY A 173 -4.76 4.25 -19.32
C GLY A 173 -4.37 3.69 -17.93
N ILE A 174 -3.25 4.13 -17.35
CA ILE A 174 -2.82 3.74 -16.01
C ILE A 174 -3.22 4.83 -15.00
N ARG A 175 -4.01 4.46 -14.00
CA ARG A 175 -4.42 5.35 -12.91
C ARG A 175 -3.50 5.18 -11.71
N VAL A 176 -3.13 6.27 -11.07
CA VAL A 176 -2.29 6.25 -9.87
C VAL A 176 -2.93 7.11 -8.80
N ASN A 177 -3.23 6.54 -7.63
CA ASN A 177 -3.84 7.27 -6.53
C ASN A 177 -3.14 6.96 -5.20
N THR A 178 -3.28 7.85 -4.25
CA THR A 178 -2.83 7.65 -2.87
C THR A 178 -4.02 7.29 -1.98
N LEU A 179 -3.92 6.19 -1.25
CA LEU A 179 -4.81 5.88 -0.13
C LEU A 179 -4.17 6.44 1.13
N VAL A 180 -4.92 7.20 1.92
CA VAL A 180 -4.41 7.92 3.10
C VAL A 180 -5.16 7.47 4.35
N PRO A 181 -4.74 6.35 4.97
CA PRO A 181 -5.32 5.87 6.22
C PRO A 181 -5.07 6.83 7.38
N GLY A 182 -6.05 6.91 8.27
CA GLY A 182 -5.88 7.41 9.63
C GLY A 182 -5.40 6.31 10.57
N PRO A 183 -5.54 6.52 11.88
CA PRO A 183 -5.26 5.52 12.89
C PRO A 183 -6.06 4.24 12.58
N THR A 184 -5.35 3.13 12.38
CA THR A 184 -5.93 1.85 11.97
C THR A 184 -5.45 0.74 12.91
N ASN A 185 -6.35 -0.10 13.39
CA ASN A 185 -6.09 -1.22 14.31
C ASN A 185 -5.23 -2.29 13.62
N THR A 186 -3.91 -2.16 13.74
CA THR A 186 -2.92 -3.04 13.12
C THR A 186 -1.85 -3.42 14.13
N PRO A 187 -1.04 -4.47 13.88
CA PRO A 187 0.07 -4.82 14.76
C PRO A 187 1.05 -3.66 15.01
N MET A 188 1.20 -2.73 14.06
CA MET A 188 2.02 -1.52 14.24
C MET A 188 1.46 -0.63 15.36
N MET A 189 0.15 -0.51 15.48
CA MET A 189 -0.50 0.27 16.55
C MET A 189 -0.53 -0.44 17.89
N GLN A 190 -0.56 -1.78 17.91
CA GLN A 190 -0.57 -2.57 19.15
C GLN A 190 0.74 -2.46 19.94
N SER A 191 1.83 -1.99 19.34
CA SER A 191 3.10 -1.72 20.00
C SER A 191 3.14 -0.36 20.73
N ILE A 192 2.09 0.46 20.60
CA ILE A 192 2.00 1.80 21.20
C ILE A 192 1.34 1.69 22.57
N PRO A 193 1.81 2.43 23.60
CA PRO A 193 1.20 2.45 24.93
C PRO A 193 -0.29 2.80 24.88
N GLN A 194 -1.10 2.17 25.76
CA GLN A 194 -2.56 2.35 25.78
C GLN A 194 -2.98 3.81 25.91
N GLU A 195 -2.30 4.58 26.76
CA GLU A 195 -2.58 6.01 26.98
C GLU A 195 -2.47 6.82 25.67
N TRP A 196 -1.51 6.47 24.81
CA TRP A 196 -1.35 7.13 23.51
C TRP A 196 -2.43 6.67 22.52
N THR A 197 -2.79 5.41 22.58
CA THR A 197 -3.89 4.87 21.77
C THR A 197 -5.21 5.55 22.10
N ASP A 198 -5.52 5.75 23.39
CA ASP A 198 -6.72 6.45 23.84
C ASP A 198 -6.73 7.92 23.40
N ALA A 199 -5.58 8.59 23.48
CA ALA A 199 -5.43 9.97 22.97
C ALA A 199 -5.66 10.06 21.45
N ILE A 200 -5.11 9.10 20.70
CA ILE A 200 -5.31 9.00 19.24
C ILE A 200 -6.80 8.79 18.91
N ILE A 201 -7.48 7.86 19.57
CA ILE A 201 -8.91 7.59 19.38
C ILE A 201 -9.75 8.83 19.68
N LYS A 202 -9.42 9.55 20.76
CA LYS A 202 -10.11 10.79 21.12
C LYS A 202 -9.95 11.89 20.05
N GLY A 203 -8.86 11.86 19.31
CA GLY A 203 -8.60 12.78 18.18
C GLY A 203 -9.34 12.39 16.89
N VAL A 204 -10.00 11.23 16.82
CA VAL A 204 -10.75 10.79 15.64
C VAL A 204 -12.23 11.18 15.82
N PRO A 205 -12.82 12.08 15.00
CA PRO A 205 -14.22 12.49 15.15
C PRO A 205 -15.23 11.34 15.11
N MET A 206 -14.97 10.27 14.36
CA MET A 206 -15.82 9.05 14.37
C MET A 206 -15.69 8.19 15.62
N GLY A 207 -14.85 8.57 16.60
CA GLY A 207 -14.75 7.94 17.92
C GLY A 207 -14.12 6.56 17.96
N ARG A 208 -13.46 6.12 16.88
CA ARG A 208 -12.77 4.83 16.82
C ARG A 208 -11.58 4.87 15.86
N MET A 209 -10.65 3.94 16.02
CA MET A 209 -9.71 3.64 14.93
C MET A 209 -10.45 2.95 13.77
N ALA A 210 -9.89 3.07 12.58
CA ALA A 210 -10.32 2.25 11.45
C ALA A 210 -9.93 0.79 11.68
N GLU A 211 -10.76 -0.14 11.20
CA GLU A 211 -10.33 -1.53 11.04
C GLU A 211 -9.63 -1.70 9.68
N PRO A 212 -8.73 -2.69 9.53
CA PRO A 212 -8.09 -2.96 8.25
C PRO A 212 -9.06 -3.11 7.08
N GLU A 213 -10.28 -3.58 7.34
CA GLU A 213 -11.36 -3.77 6.38
C GLU A 213 -11.95 -2.44 5.87
N ASP A 214 -11.94 -1.38 6.68
CA ASP A 214 -12.32 -0.02 6.24
C ASP A 214 -11.36 0.44 5.14
N ILE A 215 -10.06 0.20 5.34
CA ILE A 215 -9.01 0.54 4.38
C ILE A 215 -9.08 -0.34 3.12
N ALA A 216 -9.32 -1.64 3.30
CA ALA A 216 -9.46 -2.58 2.19
C ALA A 216 -10.65 -2.24 1.27
N SER A 217 -11.74 -1.72 1.83
CA SER A 217 -12.91 -1.29 1.07
C SER A 217 -12.61 -0.07 0.19
N ALA A 218 -11.87 0.89 0.70
CA ALA A 218 -11.43 2.05 -0.07
C ALA A 218 -10.37 1.68 -1.13
N ALA A 219 -9.45 0.76 -0.80
CA ALA A 219 -8.51 0.21 -1.78
C ALA A 219 -9.24 -0.49 -2.93
N LEU A 220 -10.29 -1.26 -2.63
CA LEU A 220 -11.14 -1.90 -3.65
C LEU A 220 -11.81 -0.89 -4.58
N PHE A 221 -12.35 0.21 -4.04
CA PHE A 221 -12.89 1.31 -4.84
C PHE A 221 -11.82 1.84 -5.81
N LEU A 222 -10.62 2.16 -5.33
CA LEU A 222 -9.55 2.68 -6.18
C LEU A 222 -9.06 1.66 -7.22
N ALA A 223 -9.08 0.37 -6.91
CA ALA A 223 -8.65 -0.71 -7.80
C ALA A 223 -9.68 -1.03 -8.90
N SER A 224 -10.95 -0.74 -8.67
CA SER A 224 -12.07 -1.11 -9.55
C SER A 224 -12.42 -0.02 -10.56
N ASP A 225 -13.31 -0.35 -11.49
CA ASP A 225 -13.84 0.58 -12.49
C ASP A 225 -14.76 1.65 -11.87
N ASP A 226 -15.21 1.47 -10.61
CA ASP A 226 -15.97 2.49 -9.86
C ASP A 226 -15.19 3.80 -9.72
N SER A 227 -13.86 3.75 -9.83
CA SER A 227 -12.96 4.91 -9.80
C SER A 227 -12.30 5.21 -11.15
N SER A 228 -12.95 4.84 -12.27
CA SER A 228 -12.37 4.96 -13.62
C SER A 228 -11.95 6.38 -14.01
N PHE A 229 -12.52 7.41 -13.41
CA PHE A 229 -12.17 8.82 -13.64
C PHE A 229 -11.39 9.46 -12.47
N VAL A 230 -10.79 8.62 -11.60
CA VAL A 230 -10.03 9.07 -10.42
C VAL A 230 -8.55 8.72 -10.63
N THR A 231 -7.70 9.74 -10.79
CA THR A 231 -6.24 9.60 -10.85
C THR A 231 -5.56 10.82 -10.24
N GLY A 232 -4.39 10.64 -9.64
CA GLY A 232 -3.60 11.68 -8.99
C GLY A 232 -4.15 12.16 -7.64
N GLN A 233 -5.17 11.50 -7.08
CA GLN A 233 -5.90 11.95 -5.90
C GLN A 233 -5.40 11.28 -4.62
N ASN A 234 -5.59 11.99 -3.49
CA ASN A 234 -5.41 11.48 -2.14
C ASN A 234 -6.79 11.11 -1.59
N LEU A 235 -7.07 9.82 -1.42
CA LEU A 235 -8.31 9.34 -0.81
C LEU A 235 -8.09 9.12 0.69
N ALA A 236 -8.58 10.05 1.52
CA ALA A 236 -8.49 9.93 2.96
C ALA A 236 -9.53 8.95 3.51
N VAL A 237 -9.07 8.03 4.37
CA VAL A 237 -9.90 7.06 5.11
C VAL A 237 -9.47 7.11 6.57
N ASN A 238 -9.92 8.15 7.30
CA ASN A 238 -9.32 8.54 8.56
C ASN A 238 -10.32 8.96 9.65
N GLY A 239 -11.61 8.71 9.44
CA GLY A 239 -12.64 9.03 10.43
C GLY A 239 -12.77 10.53 10.76
N GLY A 240 -12.27 11.41 9.87
CA GLY A 240 -12.28 12.86 10.07
C GLY A 240 -11.09 13.41 10.85
N SER A 241 -10.06 12.59 11.13
CA SER A 241 -8.89 13.05 11.90
C SER A 241 -8.02 14.07 11.16
N ALA A 242 -8.13 14.18 9.83
CA ALA A 242 -7.50 15.21 9.03
C ALA A 242 -8.26 15.45 7.72
N PHE A 243 -8.22 16.68 7.22
CA PHE A 243 -8.75 17.09 5.91
C PHE A 243 -7.58 17.38 4.97
N LEU A 244 -7.58 16.81 3.74
CA LEU A 244 -6.46 16.85 2.78
C LEU A 244 -6.81 17.70 1.55
#